data_3ff6fb2714f4e9f1091dafa809d8e2ec
#
_entry.id   3ff6fb2714f4e9f1091dafa809d8e2ec
#
_cell.length_a   1.000
_cell.length_b   1.000
_cell.length_c   1.000
_cell.angle_alpha   90.00
_cell.angle_beta   90.00
_cell.angle_gamma   90.00
#
_symmetry.space_group_name_H-M   'P 1'
#
loop_
_entity.id
_entity.type
_entity.pdbx_description
1 polymer ?
#
loop_
_entity_poly.entity_id
_entity_poly.type
_entity_poly.pdbx_seq_one_letter_code
_entity_poly.pdbx_strand_id
1 'polypeptide(L)'
;MTEDIALSLDPQAAPIMRKVGRGDFDEEHPKTRAQRLLVGVFVFTPMLALIAVIPVAWGWGLNWRDVVIGAIFYWVSGLGVTVGYHRYFTHLSFKAKPALRVALAIAGSLAMEGPVINWVADHRRHHKYSDREGDPHSPWRYGDDAKALLKGLLWAHVLWVLDPNRTSKQKFAPDLLADKKIRAVQNSFALLVLFTMLAPAVIGGFWNTGTAVWSWHGAIEMFFWASLVRVTLLHHVTWSINSICHTWGDTDWVSRDRSVNVSWLAIASFGESWHNLHHADPTCARHGALKGQIDQSARVIQWFEKLGWAHDVRWPDEARLNAKRAANATRSLGGMTKRNEKATKSATPADKAAA
;
A
#
# COMPACT_ATOMS: atom_id res chain seq x y z
N MET A 1 10.16 -10.60 -37.33
CA MET A 1 9.79 -11.79 -36.56
C MET A 1 9.30 -11.30 -35.20
N THR A 2 8.01 -11.07 -35.12
CA THR A 2 7.29 -10.69 -33.88
C THR A 2 6.71 -11.98 -33.32
N GLU A 3 7.41 -12.57 -32.35
CA GLU A 3 6.81 -13.66 -31.55
C GLU A 3 5.79 -13.07 -30.61
N ASP A 4 4.52 -13.25 -30.93
CA ASP A 4 3.39 -13.05 -30.03
C ASP A 4 3.48 -14.05 -28.90
N ILE A 5 4.00 -13.62 -27.74
CA ILE A 5 3.96 -14.40 -26.51
C ILE A 5 2.53 -14.36 -25.98
N ALA A 6 1.72 -15.36 -26.37
CA ALA A 6 0.44 -15.62 -25.73
C ALA A 6 0.70 -15.92 -24.25
N LEU A 7 0.44 -14.96 -23.38
CA LEU A 7 0.50 -15.12 -21.93
C LEU A 7 -0.60 -16.09 -21.50
N SER A 8 -0.22 -17.26 -20.99
CA SER A 8 -1.15 -18.17 -20.32
C SER A 8 -1.81 -17.43 -19.15
N LEU A 9 -3.12 -17.21 -19.27
CA LEU A 9 -3.94 -16.51 -18.27
C LEU A 9 -4.51 -17.50 -17.21
N ASP A 10 -3.89 -18.64 -17.01
CA ASP A 10 -4.27 -19.60 -15.97
C ASP A 10 -3.77 -19.11 -14.60
N PRO A 11 -4.65 -18.81 -13.63
CA PRO A 11 -4.24 -18.40 -12.29
C PRO A 11 -3.50 -19.50 -11.51
N GLN A 12 -3.61 -20.77 -11.96
CA GLN A 12 -2.90 -21.92 -11.42
C GLN A 12 -1.68 -22.33 -12.25
N ALA A 13 -1.43 -21.67 -13.39
CA ALA A 13 -0.17 -21.85 -14.09
C ALA A 13 0.94 -21.36 -13.16
N ALA A 14 1.96 -22.19 -12.96
CA ALA A 14 3.15 -21.82 -12.23
C ALA A 14 3.63 -20.45 -12.74
N PRO A 15 3.96 -19.50 -11.86
CA PRO A 15 4.32 -18.15 -12.27
C PRO A 15 5.44 -18.26 -13.31
N ILE A 16 5.24 -17.62 -14.48
CA ILE A 16 6.29 -17.50 -15.47
C ILE A 16 7.40 -16.71 -14.78
N MET A 17 8.46 -17.40 -14.37
CA MET A 17 9.60 -16.84 -13.67
C MET A 17 10.27 -15.81 -14.59
N ARG A 18 9.86 -14.56 -14.51
CA ARG A 18 10.66 -13.47 -15.05
C ARG A 18 11.86 -13.32 -14.13
N LYS A 19 13.02 -13.75 -14.58
CA LYS A 19 14.28 -13.49 -13.87
C LYS A 19 14.36 -12.02 -13.50
N VAL A 20 14.69 -11.75 -12.23
CA VAL A 20 14.95 -10.38 -11.74
C VAL A 20 15.93 -9.72 -12.70
N GLY A 21 15.55 -8.58 -13.27
CA GLY A 21 16.35 -7.94 -14.30
C GLY A 21 17.63 -7.36 -13.71
N ARG A 22 18.73 -7.45 -14.47
CA ARG A 22 19.96 -6.74 -14.12
C ARG A 22 19.66 -5.27 -13.82
N GLY A 23 20.16 -4.74 -12.68
CA GLY A 23 19.94 -3.36 -12.25
C GLY A 23 18.58 -3.09 -11.61
N ASP A 24 17.79 -4.10 -11.24
CA ASP A 24 16.57 -3.87 -10.45
C ASP A 24 16.89 -3.49 -9.00
N PHE A 25 18.08 -3.85 -8.54
CA PHE A 25 18.59 -3.48 -7.23
C PHE A 25 19.69 -2.43 -7.33
N ASP A 26 19.86 -1.65 -6.28
CA ASP A 26 21.02 -0.80 -6.03
C ASP A 26 22.11 -1.69 -5.39
N GLU A 27 22.84 -2.42 -6.24
CA GLU A 27 23.84 -3.39 -5.82
C GLU A 27 25.05 -2.71 -5.15
N GLU A 28 25.31 -1.45 -5.49
CA GLU A 28 26.45 -0.68 -4.93
C GLU A 28 26.17 -0.19 -3.50
N HIS A 29 24.90 0.04 -3.16
CA HIS A 29 24.51 0.65 -1.89
C HIS A 29 23.41 -0.15 -1.16
N PRO A 30 23.65 -1.42 -0.76
CA PRO A 30 22.69 -2.16 0.07
C PRO A 30 22.50 -1.48 1.44
N LYS A 31 21.39 -1.78 2.11
CA LYS A 31 21.20 -1.29 3.50
C LYS A 31 22.25 -1.88 4.43
N THR A 32 23.00 -1.02 5.12
CA THR A 32 23.95 -1.45 6.15
C THR A 32 23.23 -2.09 7.34
N ARG A 33 23.96 -2.82 8.19
CA ARG A 33 23.40 -3.38 9.43
C ARG A 33 22.84 -2.29 10.34
N ALA A 34 23.50 -1.13 10.47
CA ALA A 34 23.03 0.00 11.24
C ALA A 34 21.73 0.59 10.70
N GLN A 35 21.61 0.73 9.37
CA GLN A 35 20.39 1.21 8.74
C GLN A 35 19.22 0.22 8.93
N ARG A 36 19.45 -1.09 8.83
CA ARG A 36 18.44 -2.11 9.11
C ARG A 36 18.00 -2.11 10.56
N LEU A 37 18.93 -1.96 11.51
CA LEU A 37 18.63 -1.82 12.92
C LEU A 37 17.79 -0.57 13.18
N LEU A 38 18.17 0.56 12.59
CA LEU A 38 17.42 1.82 12.70
C LEU A 38 16.00 1.68 12.15
N VAL A 39 15.82 1.08 10.97
CA VAL A 39 14.49 0.76 10.42
C VAL A 39 13.73 -0.14 11.38
N GLY A 40 14.36 -1.18 11.92
CA GLY A 40 13.76 -2.07 12.92
C GLY A 40 13.26 -1.29 14.15
N VAL A 41 14.09 -0.41 14.71
CA VAL A 41 13.68 0.44 15.85
C VAL A 41 12.45 1.28 15.48
N PHE A 42 12.47 1.98 14.35
CA PHE A 42 11.34 2.82 13.93
C PHE A 42 10.05 2.05 13.59
N VAL A 43 10.17 0.78 13.21
CA VAL A 43 9.01 -0.07 12.91
C VAL A 43 8.50 -0.76 14.18
N PHE A 44 9.37 -1.39 14.96
CA PHE A 44 8.93 -2.23 16.08
C PHE A 44 8.67 -1.43 17.37
N THR A 45 9.35 -0.29 17.60
CA THR A 45 9.06 0.53 18.80
C THR A 45 7.61 1.05 18.80
N PRO A 46 7.07 1.63 17.73
CA PRO A 46 5.65 1.97 17.68
C PRO A 46 4.73 0.74 17.84
N MET A 47 5.10 -0.43 17.32
CA MET A 47 4.30 -1.66 17.50
C MET A 47 4.20 -2.09 18.96
N LEU A 48 5.23 -1.86 19.79
CA LEU A 48 5.17 -2.12 21.22
C LEU A 48 4.11 -1.25 21.92
N ALA A 49 3.80 -0.07 21.37
CA ALA A 49 2.75 0.77 21.89
C ALA A 49 1.36 0.10 21.82
N LEU A 50 1.09 -0.74 20.81
CA LEU A 50 -0.17 -1.50 20.75
C LEU A 50 -0.31 -2.50 21.90
N ILE A 51 0.79 -3.08 22.37
CA ILE A 51 0.79 -3.98 23.53
C ILE A 51 0.47 -3.18 24.80
N ALA A 52 0.96 -1.94 24.87
CA ALA A 52 0.76 -1.05 26.02
C ALA A 52 -0.58 -0.29 25.98
N VAL A 53 -1.37 -0.38 24.89
CA VAL A 53 -2.63 0.39 24.75
C VAL A 53 -3.58 0.18 25.91
N ILE A 54 -3.82 -1.06 26.31
CA ILE A 54 -4.77 -1.38 27.41
C ILE A 54 -4.29 -0.81 28.74
N PRO A 55 -3.08 -1.12 29.26
CA PRO A 55 -2.63 -0.59 30.53
C PRO A 55 -2.46 0.94 30.52
N VAL A 56 -2.07 1.54 29.39
CA VAL A 56 -1.95 2.99 29.28
C VAL A 56 -3.32 3.66 29.30
N ALA A 57 -4.29 3.15 28.52
CA ALA A 57 -5.66 3.69 28.54
C ALA A 57 -6.30 3.59 29.93
N TRP A 58 -6.02 2.49 30.66
CA TRP A 58 -6.57 2.27 32.00
C TRP A 58 -5.90 3.13 33.07
N GLY A 59 -4.58 3.26 33.03
CA GLY A 59 -3.81 3.96 34.07
C GLY A 59 -3.54 5.43 33.81
N TRP A 60 -3.33 5.81 32.54
CA TRP A 60 -2.99 7.18 32.12
C TRP A 60 -4.12 7.89 31.40
N GLY A 61 -5.11 7.13 30.92
CA GLY A 61 -6.26 7.63 30.22
C GLY A 61 -6.06 7.76 28.69
N LEU A 62 -7.17 8.11 28.05
CA LEU A 62 -7.24 8.51 26.65
C LEU A 62 -8.12 9.76 26.59
N ASN A 63 -7.55 10.87 26.18
CA ASN A 63 -8.27 12.12 26.07
C ASN A 63 -8.85 12.27 24.65
N TRP A 64 -10.03 12.89 24.51
CA TRP A 64 -10.61 13.17 23.19
C TRP A 64 -9.67 14.00 22.29
N ARG A 65 -8.80 14.83 22.87
CA ARG A 65 -7.80 15.64 22.17
C ARG A 65 -6.74 14.76 21.50
N ASP A 66 -6.33 13.68 22.15
CA ASP A 66 -5.38 12.72 21.61
C ASP A 66 -5.97 12.02 20.39
N VAL A 67 -7.27 11.66 20.46
CA VAL A 67 -8.01 11.06 19.34
C VAL A 67 -8.10 12.04 18.17
N VAL A 68 -8.43 13.31 18.43
CA VAL A 68 -8.56 14.33 17.37
C VAL A 68 -7.22 14.59 16.69
N ILE A 69 -6.16 14.80 17.45
CA ILE A 69 -4.83 15.02 16.87
C ILE A 69 -4.32 13.77 16.16
N GLY A 70 -4.50 12.59 16.77
CA GLY A 70 -4.18 11.33 16.14
C GLY A 70 -4.92 11.13 14.81
N ALA A 71 -6.21 11.42 14.76
CA ALA A 71 -7.02 11.35 13.55
C ALA A 71 -6.54 12.34 12.47
N ILE A 72 -6.22 13.59 12.84
CA ILE A 72 -5.70 14.58 11.89
C ILE A 72 -4.38 14.10 11.28
N PHE A 73 -3.43 13.66 12.11
CA PHE A 73 -2.16 13.15 11.61
C PHE A 73 -2.32 11.86 10.80
N TYR A 74 -3.24 10.97 11.19
CA TYR A 74 -3.58 9.77 10.42
C TYR A 74 -4.10 10.12 9.03
N TRP A 75 -5.05 11.06 8.95
CA TRP A 75 -5.65 11.51 7.69
C TRP A 75 -4.64 12.20 6.78
N VAL A 76 -3.87 13.14 7.31
CA VAL A 76 -2.88 13.89 6.52
C VAL A 76 -1.81 12.95 5.98
N SER A 77 -1.23 12.11 6.83
CA SER A 77 -0.17 11.20 6.41
C SER A 77 -0.70 10.06 5.53
N GLY A 78 -1.86 9.49 5.85
CA GLY A 78 -2.50 8.44 5.05
C GLY A 78 -2.91 8.93 3.65
N LEU A 79 -3.53 10.11 3.53
CA LEU A 79 -3.81 10.72 2.23
C LEU A 79 -2.51 11.13 1.51
N GLY A 80 -1.47 11.51 2.23
CA GLY A 80 -0.14 11.75 1.67
C GLY A 80 0.43 10.51 0.99
N VAL A 81 0.23 9.33 1.58
CA VAL A 81 0.61 8.04 0.96
C VAL A 81 -0.34 7.72 -0.20
N THR A 82 -1.64 7.70 0.03
CA THR A 82 -2.60 7.15 -0.93
C THR A 82 -2.83 8.07 -2.14
N VAL A 83 -3.03 9.38 -1.92
CA VAL A 83 -3.18 10.36 -3.00
C VAL A 83 -1.82 10.79 -3.55
N GLY A 84 -0.83 11.02 -2.66
CA GLY A 84 0.49 11.52 -3.03
C GLY A 84 1.40 10.42 -3.58
N TYR A 85 1.96 9.60 -2.70
CA TYR A 85 2.96 8.60 -3.07
C TYR A 85 2.41 7.62 -4.11
N HIS A 86 1.22 7.09 -3.88
CA HIS A 86 0.62 6.04 -4.67
C HIS A 86 0.01 6.57 -5.97
N ARG A 87 -1.12 7.29 -5.91
CA ARG A 87 -1.85 7.68 -7.13
C ARG A 87 -1.14 8.75 -7.94
N TYR A 88 -0.48 9.73 -7.28
CA TYR A 88 0.19 10.80 -7.99
C TYR A 88 1.60 10.43 -8.45
N PHE A 89 2.54 10.14 -7.52
CA PHE A 89 3.95 9.94 -7.87
C PHE A 89 4.21 8.58 -8.52
N THR A 90 3.52 7.52 -8.13
CA THR A 90 3.74 6.20 -8.71
C THR A 90 3.00 6.03 -10.03
N HIS A 91 1.69 6.27 -10.03
CA HIS A 91 0.80 5.90 -11.14
C HIS A 91 0.43 7.04 -12.06
N LEU A 92 0.78 8.28 -11.74
CA LEU A 92 0.49 9.46 -12.55
C LEU A 92 -1.01 9.56 -12.89
N SER A 93 -1.89 9.23 -11.92
CA SER A 93 -3.33 9.21 -12.09
C SER A 93 -3.94 10.60 -12.35
N PHE A 94 -3.19 11.64 -12.06
CA PHE A 94 -3.53 13.04 -12.35
C PHE A 94 -2.27 13.89 -12.41
N LYS A 95 -2.40 15.13 -12.91
CA LYS A 95 -1.37 16.16 -12.81
C LYS A 95 -1.71 17.14 -11.69
N ALA A 96 -0.70 17.72 -11.04
CA ALA A 96 -0.86 18.63 -9.90
C ALA A 96 -0.06 19.91 -10.07
N LYS A 97 -0.58 21.04 -9.55
CA LYS A 97 0.18 22.28 -9.42
C LYS A 97 1.44 22.07 -8.56
N PRO A 98 2.51 22.82 -8.79
CA PRO A 98 3.79 22.62 -8.09
C PRO A 98 3.70 22.63 -6.55
N ALA A 99 2.84 23.48 -5.98
CA ALA A 99 2.63 23.55 -4.54
C ALA A 99 1.96 22.28 -3.99
N LEU A 100 0.88 21.79 -4.63
CA LEU A 100 0.21 20.57 -4.22
C LEU A 100 1.15 19.37 -4.33
N ARG A 101 1.96 19.30 -5.38
CA ARG A 101 2.96 18.24 -5.57
C ARG A 101 3.93 18.14 -4.41
N VAL A 102 4.48 19.27 -3.94
CA VAL A 102 5.39 19.30 -2.78
C VAL A 102 4.64 18.97 -1.49
N ALA A 103 3.43 19.51 -1.30
CA ALA A 103 2.60 19.22 -0.14
C ALA A 103 2.27 17.72 -0.01
N LEU A 104 1.93 17.05 -1.12
CA LEU A 104 1.68 15.62 -1.15
C LEU A 104 2.94 14.80 -0.81
N ALA A 105 4.12 15.22 -1.29
CA ALA A 105 5.38 14.56 -0.94
C ALA A 105 5.71 14.70 0.56
N ILE A 106 5.49 15.88 1.14
CA ILE A 106 5.65 16.13 2.57
C ILE A 106 4.65 15.28 3.36
N ALA A 107 3.35 15.35 3.03
CA ALA A 107 2.31 14.62 3.74
C ALA A 107 2.56 13.10 3.75
N GLY A 108 2.96 12.50 2.62
CA GLY A 108 3.33 11.08 2.56
C GLY A 108 4.55 10.74 3.41
N SER A 109 5.52 11.65 3.52
CA SER A 109 6.69 11.46 4.39
C SER A 109 6.33 11.39 5.87
N LEU A 110 5.23 12.05 6.30
CA LEU A 110 4.75 12.01 7.69
C LEU A 110 4.19 10.64 8.09
N ALA A 111 3.93 9.75 7.14
CA ALA A 111 3.52 8.36 7.40
C ALA A 111 4.66 7.47 7.94
N MET A 112 5.92 7.89 7.78
CA MET A 112 7.12 7.14 8.16
C MET A 112 7.31 5.80 7.41
N GLU A 113 6.71 5.67 6.22
CA GLU A 113 6.84 4.47 5.37
C GLU A 113 8.06 4.50 4.45
N GLY A 114 8.90 5.47 4.60
CA GLY A 114 10.11 5.71 3.80
C GLY A 114 10.06 7.02 3.01
N PRO A 115 11.23 7.47 2.54
CA PRO A 115 11.33 8.68 1.72
C PRO A 115 10.64 8.47 0.36
N VAL A 116 10.05 9.54 -0.19
CA VAL A 116 9.16 9.51 -1.36
C VAL A 116 9.73 8.75 -2.57
N ILE A 117 11.00 9.00 -2.94
CA ILE A 117 11.61 8.37 -4.14
C ILE A 117 11.83 6.86 -3.91
N ASN A 118 12.19 6.47 -2.68
CA ASN A 118 12.38 5.07 -2.33
C ASN A 118 11.03 4.32 -2.36
N TRP A 119 10.01 4.88 -1.71
CA TRP A 119 8.67 4.31 -1.68
C TRP A 119 8.11 4.09 -3.08
N VAL A 120 8.21 5.13 -3.94
CA VAL A 120 7.75 5.06 -5.34
C VAL A 120 8.54 4.02 -6.14
N ALA A 121 9.85 3.93 -5.94
CA ALA A 121 10.67 2.94 -6.62
C ALA A 121 10.28 1.51 -6.23
N ASP A 122 10.09 1.24 -4.92
CA ASP A 122 9.65 -0.05 -4.41
C ASP A 122 8.28 -0.42 -4.97
N HIS A 123 7.33 0.52 -5.01
CA HIS A 123 5.99 0.27 -5.49
C HIS A 123 5.90 0.08 -7.02
N ARG A 124 6.67 0.85 -7.81
CA ARG A 124 6.77 0.61 -9.26
C ARG A 124 7.42 -0.74 -9.57
N ARG A 125 8.37 -1.18 -8.74
CA ARG A 125 8.95 -2.52 -8.85
C ARG A 125 7.93 -3.59 -8.46
N HIS A 126 7.11 -3.38 -7.42
CA HIS A 126 6.00 -4.25 -7.08
C HIS A 126 5.05 -4.43 -8.27
N HIS A 127 4.55 -3.37 -8.89
CA HIS A 127 3.68 -3.46 -10.07
C HIS A 127 4.33 -4.18 -11.27
N LYS A 128 5.64 -4.06 -11.42
CA LYS A 128 6.37 -4.79 -12.48
C LYS A 128 6.40 -6.29 -12.23
N TYR A 129 6.53 -6.70 -10.98
CA TYR A 129 6.75 -8.09 -10.60
C TYR A 129 5.65 -8.68 -9.73
N SER A 130 4.53 -7.98 -9.55
CA SER A 130 3.46 -8.33 -8.61
C SER A 130 3.19 -9.83 -8.53
N ASP A 131 3.30 -10.38 -7.31
CA ASP A 131 3.15 -11.79 -6.96
C ASP A 131 4.09 -12.78 -7.68
N ARG A 132 5.25 -12.28 -8.14
CA ARG A 132 6.28 -13.06 -8.84
C ARG A 132 7.66 -12.82 -8.22
N GLU A 133 8.63 -13.59 -8.68
CA GLU A 133 10.03 -13.35 -8.33
C GLU A 133 10.43 -11.91 -8.70
N GLY A 134 11.04 -11.19 -7.75
CA GLY A 134 11.39 -9.78 -7.90
C GLY A 134 10.43 -8.83 -7.21
N ASP A 135 9.24 -9.26 -6.81
CA ASP A 135 8.33 -8.45 -6.00
C ASP A 135 8.94 -8.22 -4.61
N PRO A 136 9.05 -6.95 -4.14
CA PRO A 136 9.62 -6.67 -2.82
C PRO A 136 8.81 -7.24 -1.67
N HIS A 137 7.48 -7.35 -1.79
CA HIS A 137 6.60 -7.69 -0.67
C HIS A 137 5.45 -8.64 -1.03
N SER A 138 5.67 -9.62 -1.93
CA SER A 138 4.65 -10.62 -2.22
C SER A 138 4.46 -11.62 -1.07
N PRO A 139 3.20 -11.91 -0.67
CA PRO A 139 2.90 -13.00 0.24
C PRO A 139 3.17 -14.40 -0.37
N TRP A 140 3.33 -14.49 -1.68
CA TRP A 140 3.58 -15.73 -2.42
C TRP A 140 5.06 -16.03 -2.63
N ARG A 141 5.94 -15.23 -2.02
CA ARG A 141 7.41 -15.33 -2.17
C ARG A 141 7.99 -16.71 -1.89
N TYR A 142 7.39 -17.47 -0.98
CA TYR A 142 7.91 -18.76 -0.52
C TYR A 142 7.15 -19.97 -1.04
N GLY A 143 6.09 -19.77 -1.83
CA GLY A 143 5.21 -20.81 -2.37
C GLY A 143 3.76 -20.58 -1.95
N ASP A 144 2.90 -21.58 -2.24
CA ASP A 144 1.45 -21.50 -2.07
C ASP A 144 0.88 -22.52 -1.05
N ASP A 145 1.73 -23.37 -0.46
CA ASP A 145 1.31 -24.17 0.69
C ASP A 145 1.09 -23.32 1.95
N ALA A 146 0.33 -23.83 2.91
CA ALA A 146 -0.08 -23.07 4.10
C ALA A 146 1.08 -22.52 4.91
N LYS A 147 2.21 -23.26 5.05
CA LYS A 147 3.40 -22.80 5.79
C LYS A 147 4.16 -21.75 5.01
N ALA A 148 4.30 -21.91 3.70
CA ALA A 148 4.92 -20.95 2.81
C ALA A 148 4.11 -19.65 2.79
N LEU A 149 2.80 -19.73 2.71
CA LEU A 149 1.89 -18.58 2.73
C LEU A 149 1.97 -17.83 4.06
N LEU A 150 1.96 -18.51 5.21
CA LEU A 150 2.14 -17.85 6.51
C LEU A 150 3.45 -17.07 6.60
N LYS A 151 4.55 -17.69 6.15
CA LYS A 151 5.86 -17.02 6.08
C LYS A 151 5.83 -15.84 5.10
N GLY A 152 5.16 -16.00 3.96
CA GLY A 152 4.99 -14.96 2.96
C GLY A 152 4.15 -13.79 3.45
N LEU A 153 3.09 -14.04 4.19
CA LEU A 153 2.27 -13.01 4.83
C LEU A 153 3.07 -12.18 5.83
N LEU A 154 3.85 -12.81 6.70
CA LEU A 154 4.73 -12.08 7.62
C LEU A 154 5.78 -11.25 6.86
N TRP A 155 6.32 -11.81 5.76
CA TRP A 155 7.22 -11.07 4.88
C TRP A 155 6.53 -9.87 4.28
N ALA A 156 5.43 -10.05 3.55
CA ALA A 156 4.70 -9.00 2.85
C ALA A 156 4.16 -7.93 3.80
N HIS A 157 3.74 -8.34 4.99
CA HIS A 157 3.19 -7.43 5.98
C HIS A 157 4.26 -6.55 6.62
N VAL A 158 5.37 -7.09 7.12
CA VAL A 158 6.33 -6.28 7.88
C VAL A 158 7.81 -6.58 7.57
N LEU A 159 8.20 -7.84 7.30
CA LEU A 159 9.61 -8.19 7.28
C LEU A 159 10.37 -7.65 6.06
N TRP A 160 9.69 -7.39 4.94
CA TRP A 160 10.29 -6.88 3.72
C TRP A 160 11.02 -5.54 3.91
N VAL A 161 10.60 -4.70 4.87
CA VAL A 161 11.26 -3.42 5.16
C VAL A 161 12.70 -3.61 5.66
N LEU A 162 13.01 -4.79 6.20
CA LEU A 162 14.34 -5.18 6.68
C LEU A 162 15.22 -5.84 5.60
N ASP A 163 14.69 -6.05 4.38
CA ASP A 163 15.50 -6.60 3.27
C ASP A 163 16.73 -5.72 3.07
N PRO A 164 17.94 -6.30 3.03
CA PRO A 164 19.17 -5.55 2.75
C PRO A 164 19.18 -4.95 1.34
N ASN A 165 18.50 -5.59 0.40
CA ASN A 165 18.46 -5.13 -0.98
C ASN A 165 17.57 -3.89 -1.13
N ARG A 166 18.07 -2.89 -1.83
CA ARG A 166 17.32 -1.68 -2.18
C ARG A 166 16.87 -1.76 -3.63
N THR A 167 15.69 -1.28 -3.90
CA THR A 167 15.25 -1.06 -5.28
C THR A 167 16.07 0.06 -5.93
N SER A 168 16.49 -0.13 -7.16
CA SER A 168 17.21 0.88 -7.95
C SER A 168 16.30 2.06 -8.25
N LYS A 169 16.58 3.20 -7.64
CA LYS A 169 15.87 4.47 -7.89
C LYS A 169 16.14 4.99 -9.30
N GLN A 170 17.33 4.72 -9.82
CA GLN A 170 17.74 5.09 -11.17
C GLN A 170 16.88 4.41 -12.23
N LYS A 171 16.48 3.17 -11.97
CA LYS A 171 15.65 2.40 -12.88
C LYS A 171 14.15 2.66 -12.68
N PHE A 172 13.68 2.75 -11.44
CA PHE A 172 12.25 2.77 -11.13
C PHE A 172 11.68 4.16 -10.86
N ALA A 173 12.52 5.17 -10.54
CA ALA A 173 12.08 6.54 -10.27
C ALA A 173 13.02 7.61 -10.84
N PRO A 174 13.48 7.49 -12.10
CA PRO A 174 14.42 8.47 -12.70
C PRO A 174 13.78 9.86 -12.83
N ASP A 175 12.48 9.93 -13.08
CA ASP A 175 11.68 11.15 -13.13
C ASP A 175 11.70 11.93 -11.82
N LEU A 176 11.60 11.24 -10.68
CA LEU A 176 11.65 11.86 -9.36
C LEU A 176 13.08 12.22 -8.96
N LEU A 177 14.06 11.43 -9.39
CA LEU A 177 15.48 11.79 -9.21
C LEU A 177 15.88 13.05 -9.98
N ALA A 178 15.25 13.34 -11.12
CA ALA A 178 15.49 14.56 -11.87
C ALA A 178 14.88 15.81 -11.20
N ASP A 179 13.85 15.63 -10.35
CA ASP A 179 13.14 16.74 -9.71
C ASP A 179 13.85 17.26 -8.46
N LYS A 180 14.37 18.49 -8.55
CA LYS A 180 15.08 19.13 -7.44
C LYS A 180 14.22 19.33 -6.18
N LYS A 181 12.91 19.65 -6.33
CA LYS A 181 12.01 19.88 -5.19
C LYS A 181 11.67 18.57 -4.48
N ILE A 182 11.41 17.51 -5.23
CA ILE A 182 11.13 16.18 -4.66
C ILE A 182 12.38 15.59 -4.01
N ARG A 183 13.58 15.81 -4.58
CA ARG A 183 14.83 15.44 -3.91
C ARG A 183 15.06 16.21 -2.60
N ALA A 184 14.66 17.48 -2.54
CA ALA A 184 14.75 18.24 -1.29
C ALA A 184 13.85 17.62 -0.21
N VAL A 185 12.59 17.25 -0.52
CA VAL A 185 11.70 16.53 0.40
C VAL A 185 12.28 15.16 0.78
N GLN A 186 12.79 14.39 -0.19
CA GLN A 186 13.49 13.12 0.05
C GLN A 186 14.61 13.27 1.08
N ASN A 187 15.44 14.28 0.95
CA ASN A 187 16.58 14.51 1.83
C ASN A 187 16.15 15.04 3.21
N SER A 188 14.99 15.69 3.30
CA SER A 188 14.41 16.19 4.57
C SER A 188 13.63 15.11 5.32
N PHE A 189 13.60 13.87 4.87
CA PHE A 189 12.77 12.81 5.45
C PHE A 189 12.98 12.64 6.96
N ALA A 190 14.22 12.64 7.44
CA ALA A 190 14.51 12.52 8.87
C ALA A 190 13.89 13.66 9.71
N LEU A 191 13.90 14.89 9.19
CA LEU A 191 13.24 16.03 9.85
C LEU A 191 11.72 15.89 9.86
N LEU A 192 11.13 15.37 8.78
CA LEU A 192 9.69 15.10 8.69
C LEU A 192 9.27 13.98 9.64
N VAL A 193 10.11 12.96 9.82
CA VAL A 193 9.93 11.92 10.83
C VAL A 193 9.95 12.51 12.24
N LEU A 194 10.95 13.33 12.56
CA LEU A 194 11.00 14.03 13.86
C LEU A 194 9.76 14.91 14.06
N PHE A 195 9.34 15.65 13.05
CA PHE A 195 8.15 16.48 13.12
C PHE A 195 6.89 15.64 13.41
N THR A 196 6.62 14.58 12.63
CA THR A 196 5.41 13.76 12.80
C THR A 196 5.37 13.04 14.15
N MET A 197 6.53 12.78 14.76
CA MET A 197 6.64 12.16 16.08
C MET A 197 6.52 13.18 17.20
N LEU A 198 7.15 14.35 17.09
CA LEU A 198 7.26 15.30 18.20
C LEU A 198 6.17 16.37 18.21
N ALA A 199 5.60 16.74 17.05
CA ALA A 199 4.56 17.78 17.01
C ALA A 199 3.32 17.42 17.86
N PRO A 200 2.79 16.17 17.86
CA PRO A 200 1.72 15.81 18.76
C PRO A 200 2.11 15.98 20.23
N ALA A 201 3.31 15.58 20.63
CA ALA A 201 3.79 15.75 22.01
C ALA A 201 3.82 17.25 22.43
N VAL A 202 4.32 18.13 21.53
CA VAL A 202 4.34 19.58 21.79
C VAL A 202 2.90 20.12 21.92
N ILE A 203 1.99 19.71 21.06
CA ILE A 203 0.58 20.09 21.12
C ILE A 203 -0.02 19.63 22.47
N GLY A 204 0.18 18.37 22.86
CA GLY A 204 -0.33 17.81 24.10
C GLY A 204 0.22 18.50 25.35
N GLY A 205 1.51 18.86 25.29
CA GLY A 205 2.17 19.59 26.40
C GLY A 205 1.53 20.94 26.72
N PHE A 206 1.02 21.64 25.72
CA PHE A 206 0.35 22.93 25.91
C PHE A 206 -1.18 22.82 25.99
N TRP A 207 -1.79 21.87 25.34
CA TRP A 207 -3.26 21.83 25.19
C TRP A 207 -3.97 21.11 26.35
N ASN A 208 -3.34 20.12 26.95
CA ASN A 208 -4.02 19.29 27.96
C ASN A 208 -4.24 19.99 29.30
N THR A 209 -3.59 21.13 29.56
CA THR A 209 -3.75 21.86 30.81
C THR A 209 -4.85 22.92 30.78
N GLY A 210 -5.32 23.33 29.61
CA GLY A 210 -6.19 24.52 29.47
C GLY A 210 -5.52 25.84 29.88
N THR A 211 -4.22 25.79 30.18
CA THR A 211 -3.36 26.93 30.54
C THR A 211 -2.16 26.97 29.60
N ALA A 212 -1.47 28.12 29.53
CA ALA A 212 -0.24 28.22 28.75
C ALA A 212 0.99 27.54 29.43
N VAL A 213 0.75 26.78 30.50
CA VAL A 213 1.81 26.08 31.24
C VAL A 213 2.03 24.70 30.65
N TRP A 214 3.29 24.34 30.44
CA TRP A 214 3.68 23.04 29.91
C TRP A 214 3.33 21.89 30.86
N SER A 215 2.75 20.82 30.29
CA SER A 215 2.46 19.54 31.00
C SER A 215 3.23 18.41 30.38
N TRP A 216 4.15 17.82 31.13
CA TRP A 216 4.85 16.60 30.70
C TRP A 216 3.91 15.42 30.56
N HIS A 217 2.88 15.31 31.42
CA HIS A 217 1.87 14.27 31.31
C HIS A 217 1.14 14.38 29.97
N GLY A 218 0.60 15.55 29.63
CA GLY A 218 -0.09 15.77 28.36
C GLY A 218 0.80 15.56 27.14
N ALA A 219 2.09 15.94 27.24
CA ALA A 219 3.04 15.71 26.16
C ALA A 219 3.28 14.21 25.92
N ILE A 220 3.48 13.41 26.97
CA ILE A 220 3.75 11.98 26.88
C ILE A 220 2.49 11.22 26.45
N GLU A 221 1.32 11.58 27.00
CA GLU A 221 0.03 11.01 26.62
C GLU A 221 -0.24 11.19 25.13
N MET A 222 -0.16 12.40 24.63
CA MET A 222 -0.40 12.68 23.19
C MET A 222 0.70 12.09 22.29
N PHE A 223 1.95 12.03 22.74
CA PHE A 223 3.01 11.31 22.04
C PHE A 223 2.66 9.82 21.91
N PHE A 224 2.17 9.19 22.98
CA PHE A 224 1.79 7.79 22.95
C PHE A 224 0.66 7.55 21.93
N TRP A 225 -0.45 8.29 22.05
CA TRP A 225 -1.63 8.06 21.21
C TRP A 225 -1.50 8.60 19.79
N ALA A 226 -1.15 9.89 19.64
CA ALA A 226 -1.15 10.56 18.35
C ALA A 226 0.16 10.39 17.55
N SER A 227 1.23 9.86 18.17
CA SER A 227 2.44 9.50 17.44
C SER A 227 2.60 7.97 17.36
N LEU A 228 2.86 7.26 18.46
CA LEU A 228 3.20 5.83 18.41
C LEU A 228 2.03 4.97 17.95
N VAL A 229 0.88 5.04 18.60
CA VAL A 229 -0.30 4.23 18.25
C VAL A 229 -0.78 4.57 16.85
N ARG A 230 -0.87 5.85 16.52
CA ARG A 230 -1.31 6.32 15.20
C ARG A 230 -0.39 5.81 14.07
N VAL A 231 0.94 5.92 14.21
CA VAL A 231 1.89 5.42 13.20
C VAL A 231 1.73 3.93 13.02
N THR A 232 1.65 3.18 14.12
CA THR A 232 1.48 1.73 14.06
C THR A 232 0.19 1.34 13.34
N LEU A 233 -0.94 1.98 13.67
CA LEU A 233 -2.22 1.71 13.00
C LEU A 233 -2.12 1.98 11.49
N LEU A 234 -1.50 3.11 11.10
CA LEU A 234 -1.33 3.44 9.69
C LEU A 234 -0.46 2.42 8.96
N HIS A 235 0.67 2.03 9.55
CA HIS A 235 1.58 1.02 8.98
C HIS A 235 0.87 -0.32 8.79
N HIS A 236 0.14 -0.80 9.81
CA HIS A 236 -0.60 -2.06 9.69
C HIS A 236 -1.69 -2.00 8.63
N VAL A 237 -2.37 -0.87 8.47
CA VAL A 237 -3.35 -0.68 7.39
C VAL A 237 -2.66 -0.72 6.03
N THR A 238 -1.58 0.02 5.82
CA THR A 238 -0.85 0.05 4.54
C THR A 238 -0.24 -1.31 4.21
N TRP A 239 0.40 -1.98 5.19
CA TRP A 239 0.98 -3.30 4.97
C TRP A 239 -0.08 -4.40 4.77
N SER A 240 -1.30 -4.18 5.23
CA SER A 240 -2.44 -5.07 4.92
C SER A 240 -2.79 -5.04 3.43
N ILE A 241 -2.55 -3.91 2.76
CA ILE A 241 -2.70 -3.85 1.30
C ILE A 241 -1.71 -4.80 0.61
N ASN A 242 -0.46 -4.85 1.07
CA ASN A 242 0.55 -5.74 0.50
C ASN A 242 0.29 -7.22 0.83
N SER A 243 -0.24 -7.52 1.99
CA SER A 243 -0.43 -8.90 2.49
C SER A 243 -1.85 -9.42 2.24
N ILE A 244 -2.86 -8.81 2.87
CA ILE A 244 -4.24 -9.29 2.83
C ILE A 244 -4.84 -9.07 1.43
N CYS A 245 -4.67 -7.90 0.83
CA CYS A 245 -5.23 -7.60 -0.49
C CYS A 245 -4.53 -8.32 -1.65
N HIS A 246 -3.53 -9.18 -1.37
CA HIS A 246 -2.95 -10.13 -2.32
C HIS A 246 -3.23 -11.60 -1.95
N THR A 247 -4.14 -11.86 -0.98
CA THR A 247 -4.46 -13.23 -0.53
C THR A 247 -5.95 -13.51 -0.44
N TRP A 248 -6.72 -12.70 0.31
CA TRP A 248 -8.12 -12.98 0.62
C TRP A 248 -9.02 -11.78 0.32
N GLY A 249 -10.02 -12.00 -0.51
CA GLY A 249 -11.01 -10.99 -0.89
C GLY A 249 -11.71 -11.33 -2.20
N ASP A 250 -12.40 -10.34 -2.75
CA ASP A 250 -13.20 -10.48 -3.97
C ASP A 250 -12.40 -10.04 -5.20
N THR A 251 -12.66 -10.67 -6.36
CA THR A 251 -12.06 -10.32 -7.65
C THR A 251 -13.16 -9.93 -8.64
N ASP A 252 -13.33 -8.64 -8.86
CA ASP A 252 -14.29 -8.10 -9.84
C ASP A 252 -13.67 -7.91 -11.23
N TRP A 253 -12.33 -7.80 -11.30
CA TRP A 253 -11.58 -7.38 -12.46
C TRP A 253 -10.46 -8.36 -12.80
N VAL A 254 -10.13 -8.51 -14.09
CA VAL A 254 -8.98 -9.30 -14.51
C VAL A 254 -7.69 -8.52 -14.27
N SER A 255 -6.89 -8.97 -13.32
CA SER A 255 -5.53 -8.51 -13.06
C SER A 255 -4.49 -9.56 -13.51
N ARG A 256 -3.21 -9.17 -13.51
CA ARG A 256 -2.07 -10.05 -13.88
C ARG A 256 -1.49 -10.80 -12.68
N ASP A 257 -2.02 -10.55 -11.51
CA ASP A 257 -1.55 -10.99 -10.20
C ASP A 257 -2.70 -11.52 -9.36
N ARG A 258 -2.49 -11.69 -8.07
CA ARG A 258 -3.47 -12.23 -7.12
C ARG A 258 -4.14 -11.15 -6.28
N SER A 259 -4.14 -9.91 -6.74
CA SER A 259 -4.77 -8.78 -6.05
C SER A 259 -6.29 -8.97 -5.93
N VAL A 260 -6.83 -8.62 -4.77
CA VAL A 260 -8.24 -8.77 -4.41
C VAL A 260 -8.79 -7.50 -3.75
N ASN A 261 -10.11 -7.38 -3.68
CA ASN A 261 -10.80 -6.29 -2.98
C ASN A 261 -11.16 -6.73 -1.55
N VAL A 262 -10.92 -5.85 -0.57
CA VAL A 262 -11.20 -6.10 0.85
C VAL A 262 -12.06 -4.98 1.41
N SER A 263 -13.38 -5.16 1.43
CA SER A 263 -14.36 -4.10 1.72
C SER A 263 -14.26 -3.51 3.12
N TRP A 264 -14.05 -4.35 4.15
CA TRP A 264 -13.96 -3.90 5.54
C TRP A 264 -12.75 -3.00 5.82
N LEU A 265 -11.69 -3.09 5.00
CA LEU A 265 -10.49 -2.28 5.12
C LEU A 265 -10.60 -0.92 4.40
N ALA A 266 -11.63 -0.72 3.57
CA ALA A 266 -11.71 0.41 2.64
C ALA A 266 -11.70 1.78 3.33
N ILE A 267 -12.34 1.93 4.49
CA ILE A 267 -12.36 3.20 5.22
C ILE A 267 -10.99 3.50 5.81
N ALA A 268 -10.37 2.56 6.51
CA ALA A 268 -9.08 2.74 7.15
C ALA A 268 -7.95 2.97 6.12
N SER A 269 -8.05 2.33 4.95
CA SER A 269 -7.07 2.44 3.86
C SER A 269 -7.36 3.55 2.85
N PHE A 270 -8.33 4.43 3.11
CA PHE A 270 -8.72 5.51 2.19
C PHE A 270 -9.13 5.05 0.79
N GLY A 271 -9.59 3.79 0.66
CA GLY A 271 -9.98 3.18 -0.60
C GLY A 271 -8.91 2.36 -1.30
N GLU A 272 -7.70 2.22 -0.72
CA GLU A 272 -6.61 1.43 -1.32
C GLU A 272 -6.91 -0.08 -1.33
N SER A 273 -7.79 -0.54 -0.44
CA SER A 273 -8.20 -1.95 -0.38
C SER A 273 -9.14 -2.40 -1.51
N TRP A 274 -9.59 -1.49 -2.38
CA TRP A 274 -10.17 -1.83 -3.70
C TRP A 274 -9.04 -2.18 -4.67
N HIS A 275 -8.21 -3.13 -4.27
CA HIS A 275 -6.88 -3.35 -4.82
C HIS A 275 -6.89 -4.14 -6.12
N ASN A 276 -7.94 -4.95 -6.36
CA ASN A 276 -8.09 -5.69 -7.61
C ASN A 276 -8.33 -4.74 -8.80
N LEU A 277 -9.19 -3.70 -8.66
CA LEU A 277 -9.32 -2.71 -9.73
C LEU A 277 -8.01 -1.93 -9.93
N HIS A 278 -7.36 -1.56 -8.83
CA HIS A 278 -6.09 -0.85 -8.92
C HIS A 278 -5.05 -1.62 -9.74
N HIS A 279 -4.86 -2.92 -9.49
CA HIS A 279 -3.95 -3.75 -10.27
C HIS A 279 -4.43 -4.04 -11.71
N ALA A 280 -5.73 -4.05 -11.93
CA ALA A 280 -6.30 -4.15 -13.27
C ALA A 280 -6.14 -2.85 -14.09
N ASP A 281 -6.19 -1.67 -13.44
CA ASP A 281 -6.08 -0.34 -14.05
C ASP A 281 -5.29 0.63 -13.15
N PRO A 282 -3.96 0.47 -13.04
CA PRO A 282 -3.16 1.21 -12.06
C PRO A 282 -3.20 2.73 -12.20
N THR A 283 -3.47 3.22 -13.40
CA THR A 283 -3.52 4.68 -13.66
C THR A 283 -4.86 5.31 -13.31
N CYS A 284 -5.88 4.53 -12.95
CA CYS A 284 -7.18 5.05 -12.56
C CYS A 284 -7.09 5.80 -11.24
N ALA A 285 -7.63 7.03 -11.18
CA ALA A 285 -7.61 7.85 -9.98
C ALA A 285 -8.62 7.38 -8.91
N ARG A 286 -9.53 6.46 -9.26
CA ARG A 286 -10.53 5.89 -8.37
C ARG A 286 -10.42 4.37 -8.36
N HIS A 287 -10.18 3.80 -7.20
CA HIS A 287 -10.08 2.35 -7.02
C HIS A 287 -11.44 1.72 -6.69
N GLY A 288 -12.26 2.38 -5.88
CA GLY A 288 -13.62 1.95 -5.57
C GLY A 288 -14.61 2.41 -6.64
N ALA A 289 -14.65 1.72 -7.81
CA ALA A 289 -15.46 2.15 -8.95
C ALA A 289 -16.89 1.59 -8.95
N LEU A 290 -17.21 0.60 -8.12
CA LEU A 290 -18.55 0.03 -8.05
C LEU A 290 -19.44 0.79 -7.08
N LYS A 291 -20.77 0.67 -7.29
CA LYS A 291 -21.76 1.28 -6.40
C LYS A 291 -21.56 0.78 -4.95
N GLY A 292 -21.50 1.71 -4.01
CA GLY A 292 -21.29 1.40 -2.59
C GLY A 292 -19.83 1.28 -2.15
N GLN A 293 -18.88 1.26 -3.07
CA GLN A 293 -17.44 1.26 -2.74
C GLN A 293 -16.98 2.66 -2.33
N ILE A 294 -16.58 2.79 -1.05
CA ILE A 294 -16.07 4.05 -0.48
C ILE A 294 -14.59 4.21 -0.83
N ASP A 295 -14.25 5.34 -1.45
CA ASP A 295 -12.89 5.72 -1.82
C ASP A 295 -12.67 7.20 -1.48
N GLN A 296 -12.11 7.43 -0.27
CA GLN A 296 -11.87 8.80 0.22
C GLN A 296 -10.78 9.50 -0.59
N SER A 297 -9.74 8.76 -1.02
CA SER A 297 -8.65 9.31 -1.84
C SER A 297 -9.17 9.87 -3.16
N ALA A 298 -10.07 9.15 -3.84
CA ALA A 298 -10.71 9.64 -5.06
C ALA A 298 -11.53 10.91 -4.80
N ARG A 299 -12.22 10.99 -3.66
CA ARG A 299 -12.98 12.19 -3.28
C ARG A 299 -12.06 13.40 -3.04
N VAL A 300 -10.92 13.20 -2.41
CA VAL A 300 -9.91 14.26 -2.20
C VAL A 300 -9.32 14.72 -3.53
N ILE A 301 -9.00 13.79 -4.44
CA ILE A 301 -8.54 14.14 -5.81
C ILE A 301 -9.61 14.97 -6.54
N GLN A 302 -10.89 14.61 -6.43
CA GLN A 302 -11.98 15.37 -7.02
C GLN A 302 -12.10 16.79 -6.45
N TRP A 303 -11.84 16.98 -5.14
CA TRP A 303 -11.76 18.32 -4.57
C TRP A 303 -10.59 19.11 -5.11
N PHE A 304 -9.41 18.51 -5.23
CA PHE A 304 -8.26 19.17 -5.84
C PHE A 304 -8.52 19.57 -7.30
N GLU A 305 -9.22 18.74 -8.06
CA GLU A 305 -9.62 19.03 -9.43
C GLU A 305 -10.60 20.22 -9.49
N LYS A 306 -11.64 20.21 -8.65
CA LYS A 306 -12.62 21.33 -8.56
C LYS A 306 -11.97 22.65 -8.16
N LEU A 307 -10.95 22.61 -7.28
CA LEU A 307 -10.17 23.78 -6.88
C LEU A 307 -9.12 24.20 -7.93
N GLY A 308 -9.01 23.45 -9.02
CA GLY A 308 -8.01 23.68 -10.06
C GLY A 308 -6.56 23.42 -9.60
N TRP A 309 -6.36 22.64 -8.53
CA TRP A 309 -5.04 22.24 -8.04
C TRP A 309 -4.55 20.94 -8.71
N ALA A 310 -5.49 20.06 -9.11
CA ALA A 310 -5.26 18.89 -9.94
C ALA A 310 -5.94 19.06 -11.31
N HIS A 311 -5.40 18.42 -12.34
CA HIS A 311 -5.95 18.39 -13.70
C HIS A 311 -5.54 17.09 -14.41
N ASP A 312 -6.11 16.84 -15.57
CA ASP A 312 -5.89 15.61 -16.35
C ASP A 312 -6.11 14.35 -15.50
N VAL A 313 -7.16 14.34 -14.68
CA VAL A 313 -7.46 13.25 -13.77
C VAL A 313 -8.01 12.07 -14.56
N ARG A 314 -7.43 10.90 -14.38
CA ARG A 314 -7.83 9.66 -15.07
C ARG A 314 -8.94 8.96 -14.29
N TRP A 315 -10.15 9.47 -14.43
CA TRP A 315 -11.33 8.85 -13.85
C TRP A 315 -11.68 7.50 -14.48
N PRO A 316 -12.49 6.65 -13.83
CA PRO A 316 -12.94 5.39 -14.40
C PRO A 316 -13.61 5.60 -15.76
N ASP A 317 -13.21 4.81 -16.73
CA ASP A 317 -13.83 4.74 -18.06
C ASP A 317 -14.67 3.46 -18.14
N GLU A 318 -15.99 3.62 -18.38
CA GLU A 318 -16.93 2.49 -18.35
C GLU A 318 -16.64 1.44 -19.41
N ALA A 319 -16.26 1.82 -20.63
CA ALA A 319 -15.94 0.87 -21.69
C ALA A 319 -14.74 0.01 -21.31
N ARG A 320 -13.69 0.64 -20.78
CA ARG A 320 -12.47 -0.03 -20.31
C ARG A 320 -12.75 -0.95 -19.11
N LEU A 321 -13.57 -0.51 -18.16
CA LEU A 321 -13.98 -1.32 -17.02
C LEU A 321 -14.82 -2.52 -17.45
N ASN A 322 -15.80 -2.32 -18.33
CA ASN A 322 -16.66 -3.38 -18.84
C ASN A 322 -15.87 -4.43 -19.63
N ALA A 323 -14.89 -4.02 -20.45
CA ALA A 323 -14.01 -4.95 -21.15
C ALA A 323 -13.23 -5.86 -20.18
N LYS A 324 -12.74 -5.32 -19.05
CA LYS A 324 -12.05 -6.09 -18.01
C LYS A 324 -12.97 -7.02 -17.23
N ARG A 325 -14.23 -6.64 -17.00
CA ARG A 325 -15.26 -7.50 -16.40
C ARG A 325 -15.67 -8.63 -17.31
N ALA A 326 -15.92 -8.36 -18.57
CA ALA A 326 -16.31 -9.37 -19.57
C ALA A 326 -15.22 -10.45 -19.71
N ALA A 327 -13.95 -10.05 -19.73
CA ALA A 327 -12.83 -10.98 -19.74
C ALA A 327 -12.78 -11.87 -18.48
N ASN A 328 -13.16 -11.35 -17.31
CA ASN A 328 -13.24 -12.14 -16.07
C ASN A 328 -14.39 -13.16 -16.12
N ALA A 329 -15.56 -12.76 -16.60
CA ALA A 329 -16.70 -13.65 -16.79
C ALA A 329 -16.38 -14.81 -17.75
N THR A 330 -15.74 -14.54 -18.88
CA THR A 330 -15.30 -15.55 -19.85
C THR A 330 -14.30 -16.52 -19.25
N ARG A 331 -13.38 -16.02 -18.41
CA ARG A 331 -12.39 -16.83 -17.71
C ARG A 331 -13.03 -17.78 -16.68
N SER A 332 -14.02 -17.30 -15.92
CA SER A 332 -14.79 -18.09 -14.96
C SER A 332 -15.53 -19.25 -15.65
N LEU A 333 -16.18 -18.97 -16.77
CA LEU A 333 -16.88 -19.98 -17.57
C LEU A 333 -15.91 -21.03 -18.17
N GLY A 334 -14.75 -20.60 -18.66
CA GLY A 334 -13.70 -21.51 -19.16
C GLY A 334 -13.11 -22.41 -18.06
N GLY A 335 -13.01 -21.90 -16.82
CA GLY A 335 -12.62 -22.70 -15.66
C GLY A 335 -13.65 -23.76 -15.26
N MET A 336 -14.94 -23.43 -15.35
CA MET A 336 -16.03 -24.36 -15.11
C MET A 336 -16.11 -25.49 -16.15
N THR A 337 -15.93 -25.16 -17.43
CA THR A 337 -15.90 -26.17 -18.53
C THR A 337 -14.75 -27.16 -18.36
N LYS A 338 -13.53 -26.66 -18.06
CA LYS A 338 -12.37 -27.55 -17.82
C LYS A 338 -12.53 -28.42 -16.58
N ARG A 339 -13.18 -27.92 -15.53
CA ARG A 339 -13.48 -28.70 -14.32
C ARG A 339 -14.48 -29.80 -14.58
N ASN A 340 -15.51 -29.54 -15.39
CA ASN A 340 -16.51 -30.54 -15.80
C ASN A 340 -15.91 -31.60 -16.74
N GLU A 341 -15.03 -31.21 -17.68
CA GLU A 341 -14.32 -32.17 -18.54
C GLU A 341 -13.36 -33.09 -17.75
N LYS A 342 -12.71 -32.52 -16.69
CA LYS A 342 -11.84 -33.33 -15.84
C LYS A 342 -12.63 -34.28 -14.94
N ALA A 343 -13.80 -33.88 -14.44
CA ALA A 343 -14.71 -34.72 -13.68
C ALA A 343 -15.27 -35.86 -14.54
N THR A 344 -15.64 -35.58 -15.80
CA THR A 344 -16.14 -36.61 -16.74
C THR A 344 -15.04 -37.58 -17.19
N LYS A 345 -13.78 -37.17 -17.25
CA LYS A 345 -12.65 -38.05 -17.59
C LYS A 345 -12.16 -38.90 -16.41
N SER A 346 -12.47 -38.49 -15.16
CA SER A 346 -12.11 -39.27 -13.96
C SER A 346 -13.20 -40.28 -13.53
N ALA A 347 -14.38 -40.23 -14.11
CA ALA A 347 -15.43 -41.23 -13.87
C ALA A 347 -15.04 -42.56 -14.52
N THR A 348 -14.81 -43.57 -13.71
CA THR A 348 -14.49 -44.92 -14.14
C THR A 348 -15.69 -45.57 -14.85
N PRO A 349 -15.47 -46.59 -15.71
CA PRO A 349 -16.56 -47.30 -16.41
C PRO A 349 -17.65 -47.87 -15.52
N ALA A 350 -17.36 -48.13 -14.24
CA ALA A 350 -18.33 -48.63 -13.26
C ALA A 350 -19.42 -47.58 -12.89
N ASP A 351 -19.11 -46.30 -12.92
CA ASP A 351 -20.05 -45.23 -12.58
C ASP A 351 -21.02 -44.89 -13.73
N LYS A 352 -20.77 -45.40 -14.94
CA LYS A 352 -21.61 -45.17 -16.11
C LYS A 352 -22.73 -46.26 -16.29
N ALA A 353 -22.68 -47.30 -15.49
CA ALA A 353 -23.69 -48.38 -15.55
C ALA A 353 -24.81 -48.20 -14.50
N ALA A 354 -24.73 -47.19 -13.65
CA ALA A 354 -25.69 -46.93 -12.56
C ALA A 354 -26.50 -45.62 -12.74
N ALA A 355 -26.45 -44.99 -13.94
CA ALA A 355 -27.24 -43.78 -14.25
C ALA A 355 -28.29 -44.06 -15.30
#